data_c6f03321bcf90c321aa2f390c0a6a9ec
#
_entry.id   c6f03321bcf90c321aa2f390c0a6a9ec
#
_cell.length_a   1.000
_cell.length_b   1.000
_cell.length_c   1.000
_cell.angle_alpha   90.00
_cell.angle_beta   90.00
_cell.angle_gamma   90.00
#
_symmetry.space_group_name_H-M   'P 1'
#
loop_
_entity.id
_entity.type
_entity.pdbx_description
1 polymer ?
#
loop_
_entity_poly.entity_id
_entity_poly.type
_entity_poly.pdbx_seq_one_letter_code
_entity_poly.pdbx_strand_id
1 'polypeptide(L)'
;MKKIKHVHLIYPAGNKISTPDSIGRHLKQFLESHYQVSTYNYDEFKIIRPGSADALIGHWHPNPFTVFRLSAIKKDWRRIVALAPFCPDQTAWQNAFANKIIDRCDRFLAITGNYWMKNINFSPFKHWNPKIEHVDLAVNRSDFPFIKKNFNPIKKRRFLYIGHTAWYKNFSVLERFAEKLPDIEFAWIGGKKTIKKIKALGRIDFSKQEAKKLIQQYDFMITLGSADANPTTILEAMAWGLIPVCSVQSGYEGFSSIRNISIDCMDDAVATIKHLQSVPEEQLKIWQQENLNILDEHFNWERFCGQVLQEIENEDNLQLIETDFKNRLFLLYAEFRSPSFWLRPSNFYRYITTNIKYIFRKISFHDAKS
;
A
#
# COMPACT_ATOMS: atom_id res chain seq x y z
N MET A 1 -30.26 6.30 -16.31
CA MET A 1 -29.14 7.24 -16.05
C MET A 1 -28.10 7.15 -17.17
N LYS A 2 -27.24 8.18 -17.42
CA LYS A 2 -26.22 8.09 -18.46
C LYS A 2 -25.13 7.10 -18.02
N LYS A 3 -24.78 6.14 -18.87
CA LYS A 3 -23.69 5.17 -18.65
C LYS A 3 -22.35 5.90 -18.60
N ILE A 4 -21.43 5.51 -17.71
CA ILE A 4 -20.06 6.02 -17.67
C ILE A 4 -19.38 5.70 -19.01
N LYS A 5 -18.65 6.68 -19.57
CA LYS A 5 -17.93 6.53 -20.83
C LYS A 5 -16.44 6.74 -20.69
N HIS A 6 -16.02 7.60 -19.75
CA HIS A 6 -14.64 7.95 -19.55
C HIS A 6 -14.26 7.85 -18.07
N VAL A 7 -13.12 7.22 -17.80
CA VAL A 7 -12.53 7.07 -16.47
C VAL A 7 -11.24 7.89 -16.42
N HIS A 8 -11.18 8.81 -15.46
CA HIS A 8 -9.97 9.56 -15.10
C HIS A 8 -9.30 8.87 -13.92
N LEU A 9 -8.24 8.10 -14.21
CA LEU A 9 -7.50 7.29 -13.24
C LEU A 9 -6.31 8.07 -12.68
N ILE A 10 -6.35 8.37 -11.40
CA ILE A 10 -5.30 9.12 -10.69
C ILE A 10 -4.28 8.15 -10.09
N TYR A 11 -3.59 7.46 -10.96
CA TYR A 11 -2.42 6.62 -10.72
C TYR A 11 -1.48 6.69 -11.91
N PRO A 12 -0.14 6.74 -11.70
CA PRO A 12 0.80 6.65 -12.79
C PRO A 12 0.70 5.25 -13.44
N ALA A 13 0.69 5.20 -14.76
CA ALA A 13 0.66 3.95 -15.53
C ALA A 13 1.99 3.74 -16.27
N GLY A 14 3.10 4.10 -15.65
CA GLY A 14 4.44 3.94 -16.20
C GLY A 14 5.00 2.52 -16.04
N ASN A 15 6.19 2.31 -16.60
CA ASN A 15 6.90 1.03 -16.53
C ASN A 15 7.83 0.92 -15.31
N LYS A 16 7.72 1.82 -14.34
CA LYS A 16 8.52 1.74 -13.11
C LYS A 16 8.06 0.58 -12.23
N ILE A 17 9.01 -0.07 -11.59
CA ILE A 17 8.74 -1.10 -10.57
C ILE A 17 8.41 -0.36 -9.27
N SER A 18 7.16 0.03 -9.13
CA SER A 18 6.62 0.62 -7.91
C SER A 18 5.15 0.23 -7.74
N THR A 19 4.68 0.12 -6.52
CA THR A 19 3.27 -0.23 -6.25
C THR A 19 2.29 0.73 -6.95
N PRO A 20 2.46 2.08 -6.91
CA PRO A 20 1.56 2.97 -7.62
C PRO A 20 1.56 2.79 -9.14
N ASP A 21 2.73 2.58 -9.78
CA ASP A 21 2.81 2.33 -11.22
C ASP A 21 2.16 0.99 -11.59
N SER A 22 2.32 -0.04 -10.75
CA SER A 22 1.67 -1.33 -10.96
C SER A 22 0.15 -1.23 -10.87
N ILE A 23 -0.39 -0.54 -9.85
CA ILE A 23 -1.82 -0.28 -9.73
C ILE A 23 -2.34 0.44 -10.98
N GLY A 24 -1.69 1.54 -11.37
CA GLY A 24 -2.12 2.34 -12.52
C GLY A 24 -2.08 1.58 -13.83
N ARG A 25 -1.03 0.78 -14.07
CA ARG A 25 -0.86 -0.02 -15.28
C ARG A 25 -1.93 -1.11 -15.41
N HIS A 26 -2.14 -1.89 -14.35
CA HIS A 26 -3.12 -2.96 -14.37
C HIS A 26 -4.56 -2.44 -14.45
N LEU A 27 -4.90 -1.41 -13.68
CA LEU A 27 -6.20 -0.76 -13.77
C LEU A 27 -6.45 -0.15 -15.16
N LYS A 28 -5.46 0.57 -15.72
CA LYS A 28 -5.58 1.12 -17.06
C LYS A 28 -5.88 0.03 -18.06
N GLN A 29 -5.05 -1.00 -18.13
CA GLN A 29 -5.20 -2.11 -19.07
C GLN A 29 -6.56 -2.80 -18.94
N PHE A 30 -7.01 -3.05 -17.70
CA PHE A 30 -8.29 -3.71 -17.44
C PHE A 30 -9.48 -2.80 -17.81
N LEU A 31 -9.46 -1.54 -17.40
CA LEU A 31 -10.57 -0.61 -17.61
C LEU A 31 -10.69 -0.14 -19.07
N GLU A 32 -9.63 -0.19 -19.88
CA GLU A 32 -9.67 0.15 -21.31
C GLU A 32 -10.55 -0.81 -22.14
N SER A 33 -10.86 -2.01 -21.60
CA SER A 33 -11.85 -2.91 -22.24
C SER A 33 -13.31 -2.47 -22.01
N HIS A 34 -13.56 -1.54 -21.08
CA HIS A 34 -14.88 -1.07 -20.69
C HIS A 34 -15.11 0.41 -21.01
N TYR A 35 -14.06 1.24 -20.91
CA TYR A 35 -14.13 2.70 -20.93
C TYR A 35 -12.98 3.33 -21.72
N GLN A 36 -13.15 4.58 -22.11
CA GLN A 36 -12.00 5.43 -22.38
C GLN A 36 -11.28 5.72 -21.06
N VAL A 37 -9.94 5.59 -21.01
CA VAL A 37 -9.17 5.79 -19.77
C VAL A 37 -8.09 6.86 -19.98
N SER A 38 -8.06 7.85 -19.08
CA SER A 38 -6.96 8.82 -18.98
C SER A 38 -6.25 8.65 -17.64
N THR A 39 -4.92 8.57 -17.64
CA THR A 39 -4.10 8.38 -16.43
C THR A 39 -3.37 9.66 -16.05
N TYR A 40 -3.18 9.86 -14.75
CA TYR A 40 -2.50 11.04 -14.17
C TYR A 40 -1.63 10.61 -13.00
N ASN A 41 -0.51 11.33 -12.78
CA ASN A 41 0.23 11.17 -11.54
C ASN A 41 -0.56 11.75 -10.37
N TYR A 42 -0.61 11.04 -9.26
CA TYR A 42 -1.37 11.47 -8.06
C TYR A 42 -0.81 12.74 -7.40
N ASP A 43 0.44 13.12 -7.66
CA ASP A 43 1.10 14.34 -7.16
C ASP A 43 1.08 15.51 -8.17
N GLU A 44 0.44 15.33 -9.33
CA GLU A 44 0.26 16.40 -10.31
C GLU A 44 -0.62 17.54 -9.81
N PHE A 45 -0.23 18.79 -10.13
CA PHE A 45 -1.11 19.93 -10.02
C PHE A 45 -1.94 20.06 -11.30
N LYS A 46 -3.19 19.62 -11.22
CA LYS A 46 -4.13 19.69 -12.35
C LYS A 46 -5.57 19.69 -11.86
N ILE A 47 -6.43 20.37 -12.59
CA ILE A 47 -7.89 20.30 -12.39
C ILE A 47 -8.50 19.65 -13.63
N ILE A 48 -9.18 18.53 -13.43
CA ILE A 48 -9.95 17.89 -14.47
C ILE A 48 -11.37 18.47 -14.42
N ARG A 49 -11.88 18.86 -15.58
CA ARG A 49 -13.28 19.26 -15.75
C ARG A 49 -14.04 18.05 -16.28
N PRO A 50 -14.96 17.47 -15.48
CA PRO A 50 -15.68 16.29 -15.91
C PRO A 50 -16.71 16.59 -17.00
N GLY A 51 -16.91 15.64 -17.88
CA GLY A 51 -18.11 15.50 -18.67
C GLY A 51 -19.22 14.80 -17.87
N SER A 52 -20.47 14.88 -18.33
CA SER A 52 -21.64 14.31 -17.62
C SER A 52 -21.66 12.78 -17.53
N ALA A 53 -20.70 12.10 -18.12
CA ALA A 53 -20.55 10.65 -18.14
C ALA A 53 -19.13 10.20 -17.67
N ASP A 54 -18.44 11.04 -16.92
CA ASP A 54 -17.07 10.77 -16.48
C ASP A 54 -17.01 10.28 -15.03
N ALA A 55 -16.09 9.36 -14.77
CA ALA A 55 -15.75 8.91 -13.42
C ALA A 55 -14.34 9.34 -13.03
N LEU A 56 -14.16 9.73 -11.76
CA LEU A 56 -12.87 10.04 -11.15
C LEU A 56 -12.49 8.93 -10.19
N ILE A 57 -11.33 8.32 -10.39
CA ILE A 57 -10.87 7.20 -9.55
C ILE A 57 -9.42 7.41 -9.18
N GLY A 58 -9.07 7.15 -7.93
CA GLY A 58 -7.67 7.02 -7.57
C GLY A 58 -7.24 7.62 -6.24
N HIS A 59 -5.95 7.91 -6.19
CA HIS A 59 -5.24 8.26 -4.96
C HIS A 59 -5.39 9.73 -4.61
N TRP A 60 -5.80 9.99 -3.38
CA TRP A 60 -6.05 11.35 -2.88
C TRP A 60 -4.82 12.16 -2.50
N HIS A 61 -3.67 11.68 -2.46
CA HIS A 61 -2.41 12.27 -1.99
C HIS A 61 -2.54 13.36 -0.88
N PRO A 62 -1.67 13.40 0.15
CA PRO A 62 -1.79 14.36 1.26
C PRO A 62 -1.68 15.84 0.84
N ASN A 63 -0.98 16.14 -0.28
CA ASN A 63 -0.89 17.51 -0.77
C ASN A 63 -2.27 18.01 -1.29
N PRO A 64 -2.76 19.13 -0.78
CA PRO A 64 -4.09 19.66 -1.12
C PRO A 64 -4.27 20.13 -2.56
N PHE A 65 -3.19 20.42 -3.27
CA PHE A 65 -3.20 20.91 -4.65
C PHE A 65 -2.95 19.82 -5.68
N THR A 66 -3.31 18.58 -5.36
CA THR A 66 -3.16 17.46 -6.28
C THR A 66 -4.42 17.22 -7.11
N VAL A 67 -4.23 16.57 -8.23
CA VAL A 67 -5.25 16.37 -9.26
C VAL A 67 -6.54 15.77 -8.71
N PHE A 68 -6.48 14.73 -7.86
CA PHE A 68 -7.68 14.13 -7.29
C PHE A 68 -8.47 15.12 -6.43
N ARG A 69 -7.79 15.76 -5.46
CA ARG A 69 -8.43 16.70 -4.52
C ARG A 69 -9.05 17.90 -5.21
N LEU A 70 -8.32 18.49 -6.17
CA LEU A 70 -8.80 19.66 -6.92
C LEU A 70 -9.94 19.30 -7.88
N SER A 71 -9.93 18.09 -8.44
CA SER A 71 -10.95 17.64 -9.38
C SER A 71 -12.21 17.15 -8.66
N ALA A 72 -12.11 16.48 -7.53
CA ALA A 72 -13.25 15.98 -6.75
C ALA A 72 -14.16 17.11 -6.21
N ILE A 73 -13.70 18.38 -6.21
CA ILE A 73 -14.53 19.54 -5.85
C ILE A 73 -15.60 19.82 -6.91
N LYS A 74 -15.41 19.42 -8.17
CA LYS A 74 -16.37 19.64 -9.25
C LYS A 74 -17.60 18.77 -9.06
N LYS A 75 -18.76 19.30 -9.40
CA LYS A 75 -20.06 18.65 -9.12
C LYS A 75 -20.53 17.71 -10.23
N ASP A 76 -19.92 17.78 -11.41
CA ASP A 76 -20.47 17.12 -12.61
C ASP A 76 -19.94 15.69 -12.83
N TRP A 77 -19.22 15.13 -11.87
CA TRP A 77 -18.79 13.71 -11.92
C TRP A 77 -19.98 12.77 -11.82
N ARG A 78 -20.00 11.77 -12.69
CA ARG A 78 -20.98 10.68 -12.60
C ARG A 78 -20.66 9.77 -11.42
N ARG A 79 -19.37 9.54 -11.14
CA ARG A 79 -18.89 8.72 -10.03
C ARG A 79 -17.54 9.22 -9.53
N ILE A 80 -17.33 9.20 -8.22
CA ILE A 80 -16.03 9.49 -7.58
C ILE A 80 -15.69 8.33 -6.65
N VAL A 81 -14.59 7.61 -6.96
CA VAL A 81 -14.07 6.50 -6.15
C VAL A 81 -12.67 6.84 -5.67
N ALA A 82 -12.49 7.01 -4.36
CA ALA A 82 -11.16 7.11 -3.78
C ALA A 82 -10.55 5.70 -3.68
N LEU A 83 -9.27 5.56 -3.99
CA LEU A 83 -8.50 4.32 -3.90
C LEU A 83 -7.13 4.64 -3.30
N ALA A 84 -6.87 4.24 -2.06
CA ALA A 84 -5.62 4.62 -1.37
C ALA A 84 -5.27 3.66 -0.22
N PRO A 85 -3.97 3.54 0.14
CA PRO A 85 -3.57 2.87 1.38
C PRO A 85 -4.20 3.53 2.61
N PHE A 86 -4.67 2.72 3.56
CA PHE A 86 -5.38 3.22 4.73
C PHE A 86 -5.13 2.40 5.99
N CYS A 87 -4.65 3.07 7.05
CA CYS A 87 -4.48 2.53 8.40
C CYS A 87 -5.10 3.53 9.39
N PRO A 88 -6.36 3.36 9.81
CA PRO A 88 -7.11 4.40 10.53
C PRO A 88 -6.52 4.78 11.89
N ASP A 89 -6.04 3.83 12.67
CA ASP A 89 -5.57 4.11 14.04
C ASP A 89 -4.20 4.79 14.05
N GLN A 90 -3.23 4.16 13.41
CA GLN A 90 -1.83 4.58 13.47
C GLN A 90 -1.54 5.83 12.64
N THR A 91 -2.33 6.07 11.61
CA THR A 91 -2.16 7.20 10.69
C THR A 91 -3.30 8.22 10.75
N ALA A 92 -4.05 8.23 11.87
CA ALA A 92 -5.20 9.11 12.04
C ALA A 92 -4.89 10.59 11.74
N TRP A 93 -3.76 11.09 12.28
CA TRP A 93 -3.32 12.45 12.04
C TRP A 93 -2.95 12.73 10.57
N GLN A 94 -2.39 11.72 9.89
CA GLN A 94 -2.01 11.84 8.49
C GLN A 94 -3.20 11.75 7.55
N ASN A 95 -4.24 11.02 7.93
CA ASN A 95 -5.44 10.80 7.11
C ASN A 95 -6.56 11.80 7.37
N ALA A 96 -6.51 12.57 8.45
CA ALA A 96 -7.58 13.51 8.82
C ALA A 96 -7.95 14.49 7.69
N PHE A 97 -6.97 14.90 6.88
CA PHE A 97 -7.21 15.76 5.71
C PHE A 97 -8.17 15.15 4.68
N ALA A 98 -8.26 13.80 4.64
CA ALA A 98 -9.11 13.11 3.69
C ALA A 98 -10.62 13.20 4.05
N ASN A 99 -10.95 13.65 5.26
CA ASN A 99 -12.35 13.70 5.70
C ASN A 99 -13.26 14.43 4.71
N LYS A 100 -12.86 15.62 4.23
CA LYS A 100 -13.62 16.39 3.24
C LYS A 100 -13.60 15.78 1.83
N ILE A 101 -12.63 14.92 1.54
CA ILE A 101 -12.56 14.22 0.28
C ILE A 101 -13.57 13.08 0.28
N ILE A 102 -13.58 12.26 1.33
CA ILE A 102 -14.50 11.13 1.49
C ILE A 102 -15.95 11.58 1.51
N ASP A 103 -16.23 12.77 2.07
CA ASP A 103 -17.56 13.35 2.04
C ASP A 103 -18.10 13.47 0.59
N ARG A 104 -17.25 13.74 -0.37
CA ARG A 104 -17.57 13.92 -1.80
C ARG A 104 -17.46 12.65 -2.63
N CYS A 105 -16.78 11.64 -2.14
CA CYS A 105 -16.67 10.35 -2.83
C CYS A 105 -17.97 9.55 -2.68
N ASP A 106 -18.32 8.80 -3.71
CA ASP A 106 -19.36 7.78 -3.63
C ASP A 106 -18.87 6.56 -2.86
N ARG A 107 -17.59 6.18 -3.09
CA ARG A 107 -16.91 5.06 -2.42
C ARG A 107 -15.47 5.40 -2.09
N PHE A 108 -14.96 4.71 -1.07
CA PHE A 108 -13.55 4.64 -0.76
C PHE A 108 -13.09 3.18 -0.70
N LEU A 109 -12.33 2.77 -1.69
CA LEU A 109 -11.61 1.50 -1.73
C LEU A 109 -10.32 1.64 -0.93
N ALA A 110 -10.34 1.13 0.29
CA ALA A 110 -9.22 1.18 1.21
C ALA A 110 -8.28 0.01 0.92
N ILE A 111 -7.08 0.31 0.41
CA ILE A 111 -6.00 -0.67 0.33
C ILE A 111 -5.48 -0.87 1.75
N THR A 112 -5.87 -1.98 2.38
CA THR A 112 -5.63 -2.23 3.80
C THR A 112 -5.72 -3.74 4.07
N GLY A 113 -6.21 -4.15 5.22
CA GLY A 113 -6.45 -5.55 5.56
C GLY A 113 -7.56 -5.66 6.59
N ASN A 114 -7.98 -6.89 6.86
CA ASN A 114 -9.08 -7.20 7.78
C ASN A 114 -8.86 -6.60 9.17
N TYR A 115 -7.61 -6.59 9.67
CA TYR A 115 -7.27 -5.95 10.94
C TYR A 115 -7.78 -4.51 11.02
N TRP A 116 -7.49 -3.70 10.01
CA TRP A 116 -7.87 -2.29 9.97
C TRP A 116 -9.37 -2.10 9.74
N MET A 117 -9.99 -2.95 8.92
CA MET A 117 -11.44 -2.89 8.71
C MET A 117 -12.24 -3.24 9.96
N LYS A 118 -11.81 -4.23 10.74
CA LYS A 118 -12.43 -4.54 12.05
C LYS A 118 -12.29 -3.38 13.04
N ASN A 119 -11.16 -2.67 13.00
CA ASN A 119 -10.85 -1.60 13.93
C ASN A 119 -11.40 -0.22 13.53
N ILE A 120 -11.98 -0.07 12.33
CA ILE A 120 -12.48 1.22 11.86
C ILE A 120 -13.53 1.82 12.78
N ASN A 121 -14.38 0.99 13.39
CA ASN A 121 -15.44 1.43 14.31
C ASN A 121 -14.89 2.04 15.61
N PHE A 122 -13.66 1.73 15.98
CA PHE A 122 -12.96 2.27 17.15
C PHE A 122 -12.06 3.46 16.80
N SER A 123 -11.95 3.79 15.52
CA SER A 123 -11.11 4.89 15.01
C SER A 123 -11.88 6.20 14.91
N PRO A 124 -11.18 7.35 14.76
CA PRO A 124 -11.81 8.63 14.47
C PRO A 124 -12.59 8.66 13.14
N PHE A 125 -12.38 7.68 12.27
CA PHE A 125 -12.98 7.57 10.94
C PHE A 125 -14.20 6.64 10.88
N LYS A 126 -14.74 6.21 12.01
CA LYS A 126 -15.94 5.32 12.06
C LYS A 126 -17.12 5.81 11.21
N HIS A 127 -17.24 7.14 11.05
CA HIS A 127 -18.31 7.76 10.26
C HIS A 127 -18.13 7.56 8.74
N TRP A 128 -16.94 7.13 8.27
CA TRP A 128 -16.71 6.77 6.88
C TRP A 128 -17.19 5.36 6.54
N ASN A 129 -17.45 4.53 7.57
CA ASN A 129 -17.74 3.09 7.42
C ASN A 129 -18.74 2.75 6.29
N PRO A 130 -19.85 3.50 6.08
CA PRO A 130 -20.77 3.19 4.99
C PRO A 130 -20.15 3.28 3.59
N LYS A 131 -19.11 4.09 3.43
CA LYS A 131 -18.45 4.34 2.13
C LYS A 131 -17.17 3.53 1.91
N ILE A 132 -16.63 2.90 2.97
CA ILE A 132 -15.37 2.16 2.87
C ILE A 132 -15.61 0.73 2.45
N GLU A 133 -14.86 0.29 1.45
CA GLU A 133 -14.72 -1.11 1.07
C GLU A 133 -13.25 -1.51 1.12
N HIS A 134 -12.98 -2.71 1.64
CA HIS A 134 -11.66 -3.29 1.70
C HIS A 134 -11.24 -3.82 0.33
N VAL A 135 -10.03 -3.48 -0.09
CA VAL A 135 -9.39 -4.07 -1.26
C VAL A 135 -7.95 -4.47 -0.92
N ASP A 136 -7.60 -5.71 -1.22
CA ASP A 136 -6.23 -6.21 -1.10
C ASP A 136 -5.42 -5.90 -2.35
N LEU A 137 -4.15 -5.53 -2.17
CA LEU A 137 -3.21 -5.43 -3.28
C LEU A 137 -2.97 -6.79 -3.95
N ALA A 138 -2.41 -6.72 -5.13
CA ALA A 138 -2.13 -7.87 -5.96
C ALA A 138 -0.66 -7.93 -6.35
N VAL A 139 -0.22 -9.11 -6.78
CA VAL A 139 1.09 -9.36 -7.38
C VAL A 139 0.94 -10.11 -8.70
N ASN A 140 1.82 -9.80 -9.64
CA ASN A 140 1.96 -10.63 -10.84
C ASN A 140 3.03 -11.69 -10.59
N ARG A 141 2.65 -12.95 -10.46
CA ARG A 141 3.57 -14.07 -10.19
C ARG A 141 4.65 -14.23 -11.26
N SER A 142 4.40 -13.85 -12.50
CA SER A 142 5.41 -13.91 -13.56
C SER A 142 6.60 -12.98 -13.31
N ASP A 143 6.39 -11.88 -12.59
CA ASP A 143 7.46 -10.94 -12.23
C ASP A 143 8.31 -11.46 -11.07
N PHE A 144 7.76 -12.38 -10.26
CA PHE A 144 8.35 -12.96 -9.05
C PHE A 144 8.38 -14.49 -9.14
N PRO A 145 9.28 -15.08 -9.94
CA PRO A 145 9.29 -16.53 -10.17
C PRO A 145 9.61 -17.30 -8.88
N PHE A 146 9.01 -18.47 -8.74
CA PHE A 146 9.27 -19.38 -7.63
C PHE A 146 10.73 -19.85 -7.63
N ILE A 147 11.49 -19.48 -6.61
CA ILE A 147 12.93 -19.75 -6.50
C ILE A 147 13.31 -20.58 -5.27
N LYS A 148 12.57 -20.50 -4.17
CA LYS A 148 12.86 -21.19 -2.92
C LYS A 148 12.37 -22.64 -2.99
N LYS A 149 13.25 -23.58 -3.34
CA LYS A 149 12.91 -25.01 -3.45
C LYS A 149 13.17 -25.81 -2.17
N ASN A 150 14.21 -25.45 -1.43
CA ASN A 150 14.63 -26.13 -0.22
C ASN A 150 14.82 -25.12 0.92
N PHE A 151 14.50 -25.53 2.14
CA PHE A 151 14.68 -24.70 3.33
C PHE A 151 16.01 -25.03 4.02
N ASN A 152 16.58 -24.07 4.72
CA ASN A 152 17.76 -24.30 5.54
C ASN A 152 17.43 -25.33 6.66
N PRO A 153 18.40 -26.04 7.22
CA PRO A 153 18.15 -27.00 8.30
C PRO A 153 17.49 -26.36 9.53
N ILE A 154 16.80 -27.18 10.33
CA ILE A 154 16.28 -26.80 11.64
C ILE A 154 17.37 -26.10 12.45
N LYS A 155 17.02 -25.06 13.18
CA LYS A 155 17.90 -24.16 13.95
C LYS A 155 18.87 -23.29 13.11
N LYS A 156 18.82 -23.39 11.77
CA LYS A 156 19.63 -22.57 10.85
C LYS A 156 18.76 -21.76 9.88
N ARG A 157 17.47 -21.60 10.19
CA ARG A 157 16.53 -20.81 9.38
C ARG A 157 16.91 -19.33 9.42
N ARG A 158 16.78 -18.65 8.26
CA ARG A 158 17.20 -17.26 8.07
C ARG A 158 16.03 -16.36 7.73
N PHE A 159 16.07 -15.14 8.25
CA PHE A 159 15.03 -14.13 8.05
C PHE A 159 15.54 -12.97 7.20
N LEU A 160 14.74 -12.57 6.23
CA LEU A 160 15.02 -11.45 5.33
C LEU A 160 13.98 -10.36 5.51
N TYR A 161 14.43 -9.14 5.76
CA TYR A 161 13.60 -7.94 5.67
C TYR A 161 13.89 -7.22 4.35
N ILE A 162 12.84 -6.77 3.65
CA ILE A 162 12.94 -5.99 2.41
C ILE A 162 12.18 -4.69 2.60
N GLY A 163 12.87 -3.56 2.52
CA GLY A 163 12.25 -2.25 2.62
C GLY A 163 13.14 -1.17 3.21
N HIS A 164 12.54 0.01 3.39
CA HIS A 164 13.16 1.15 4.08
C HIS A 164 12.79 1.15 5.57
N THR A 165 13.42 2.05 6.36
CA THR A 165 13.27 2.13 7.82
C THR A 165 12.36 3.27 8.27
N ALA A 166 11.33 3.65 7.48
CA ALA A 166 10.36 4.64 7.93
C ALA A 166 9.64 4.15 9.19
N TRP A 167 9.16 5.08 10.01
CA TRP A 167 8.58 4.79 11.33
C TRP A 167 7.48 3.71 11.29
N TYR A 168 6.61 3.74 10.29
CA TYR A 168 5.50 2.79 10.13
C TYR A 168 5.95 1.36 9.75
N LYS A 169 7.17 1.20 9.23
CA LYS A 169 7.79 -0.11 8.99
C LYS A 169 8.34 -0.74 10.27
N ASN A 170 8.42 0.03 11.36
CA ASN A 170 8.75 -0.44 12.70
C ASN A 170 10.05 -1.26 12.79
N PHE A 171 11.07 -0.83 12.04
CA PHE A 171 12.35 -1.53 11.94
C PHE A 171 13.03 -1.74 13.32
N SER A 172 12.76 -0.87 14.29
CA SER A 172 13.26 -0.98 15.66
C SER A 172 12.84 -2.27 16.39
N VAL A 173 11.69 -2.87 16.01
CA VAL A 173 11.27 -4.17 16.55
C VAL A 173 12.16 -5.28 16.02
N LEU A 174 12.53 -5.23 14.73
CA LEU A 174 13.48 -6.18 14.14
C LEU A 174 14.87 -6.07 14.79
N GLU A 175 15.30 -4.84 15.12
CA GLU A 175 16.56 -4.62 15.87
C GLU A 175 16.52 -5.31 17.24
N ARG A 176 15.39 -5.19 17.97
CA ARG A 176 15.21 -5.88 19.26
C ARG A 176 15.20 -7.39 19.13
N PHE A 177 14.63 -7.94 18.05
CA PHE A 177 14.70 -9.37 17.77
C PHE A 177 16.14 -9.83 17.56
N ALA A 178 16.90 -9.11 16.72
CA ALA A 178 18.29 -9.45 16.45
C ALA A 178 19.18 -9.39 17.73
N GLU A 179 18.83 -8.55 18.69
CA GLU A 179 19.51 -8.49 20.00
C GLU A 179 19.13 -9.66 20.92
N LYS A 180 17.83 -9.98 21.01
CA LYS A 180 17.31 -11.06 21.86
C LYS A 180 17.59 -12.48 21.31
N LEU A 181 17.84 -12.59 20.01
CA LEU A 181 18.01 -13.84 19.27
C LEU A 181 19.36 -13.86 18.51
N PRO A 182 20.50 -13.81 19.23
CA PRO A 182 21.83 -13.65 18.63
C PRO A 182 22.24 -14.80 17.71
N ASP A 183 21.64 -15.97 17.85
CA ASP A 183 21.94 -17.17 17.08
C ASP A 183 21.11 -17.27 15.79
N ILE A 184 20.17 -16.33 15.56
CA ILE A 184 19.31 -16.29 14.38
C ILE A 184 19.81 -15.22 13.42
N GLU A 185 20.01 -15.58 12.17
CA GLU A 185 20.43 -14.66 11.12
C GLU A 185 19.24 -13.80 10.63
N PHE A 186 19.37 -12.48 10.81
CA PHE A 186 18.51 -11.47 10.20
C PHE A 186 19.30 -10.65 9.18
N ALA A 187 18.73 -10.47 8.00
CA ALA A 187 19.33 -9.64 6.97
C ALA A 187 18.32 -8.62 6.41
N TRP A 188 18.86 -7.58 5.77
CA TRP A 188 18.10 -6.45 5.29
C TRP A 188 18.50 -6.01 3.89
N ILE A 189 17.56 -6.08 2.93
CA ILE A 189 17.65 -5.45 1.62
C ILE A 189 16.99 -4.08 1.69
N GLY A 190 17.77 -3.02 1.37
CA GLY A 190 17.33 -1.62 1.43
C GLY A 190 18.30 -0.71 2.17
N GLY A 191 19.12 -1.26 3.05
CA GLY A 191 20.12 -0.55 3.83
C GLY A 191 21.54 -0.72 3.34
N LYS A 192 22.35 0.34 3.53
CA LYS A 192 23.77 0.35 3.15
C LYS A 192 24.71 -0.09 4.27
N LYS A 193 24.28 -0.02 5.51
CA LYS A 193 25.09 -0.32 6.70
C LYS A 193 24.37 -1.33 7.58
N THR A 194 25.12 -2.31 8.08
CA THR A 194 24.63 -3.23 9.12
C THR A 194 24.22 -2.43 10.35
N ILE A 195 23.03 -2.71 10.84
CA ILE A 195 22.47 -2.10 12.05
C ILE A 195 22.41 -3.18 13.12
N LYS A 196 23.13 -2.99 14.23
CA LYS A 196 23.26 -3.99 15.28
C LYS A 196 23.70 -5.33 14.68
N LYS A 197 22.88 -6.39 14.84
CA LYS A 197 23.16 -7.74 14.29
C LYS A 197 22.43 -8.02 12.97
N ILE A 198 21.73 -7.04 12.39
CA ILE A 198 21.01 -7.19 11.12
C ILE A 198 21.98 -6.90 9.98
N LYS A 199 22.31 -7.90 9.19
CA LYS A 199 23.23 -7.81 8.06
C LYS A 199 22.62 -6.99 6.92
N ALA A 200 23.21 -5.85 6.59
CA ALA A 200 22.78 -5.07 5.42
C ALA A 200 23.29 -5.71 4.12
N LEU A 201 22.38 -5.91 3.17
CA LEU A 201 22.66 -6.49 1.85
C LEU A 201 22.66 -5.43 0.74
N GLY A 202 22.47 -4.17 1.10
CA GLY A 202 22.42 -3.07 0.14
C GLY A 202 21.08 -2.95 -0.60
N ARG A 203 21.08 -2.13 -1.66
CA ARG A 203 19.96 -2.06 -2.61
C ARG A 203 20.23 -3.04 -3.73
N ILE A 204 19.23 -3.85 -4.06
CA ILE A 204 19.36 -4.95 -5.01
C ILE A 204 18.33 -4.76 -6.12
N ASP A 205 18.75 -5.05 -7.33
CA ASP A 205 17.87 -5.12 -8.50
C ASP A 205 17.30 -6.54 -8.62
N PHE A 206 16.03 -6.70 -8.29
CA PHE A 206 15.35 -8.00 -8.26
C PHE A 206 15.16 -8.65 -9.64
N SER A 207 15.39 -7.93 -10.72
CA SER A 207 15.38 -8.51 -12.07
C SER A 207 16.60 -9.41 -12.33
N LYS A 208 17.69 -9.22 -11.57
CA LYS A 208 18.95 -9.93 -11.75
C LYS A 208 19.00 -11.31 -11.10
N GLN A 209 19.73 -12.21 -11.73
CA GLN A 209 19.88 -13.59 -11.24
C GLN A 209 20.61 -13.66 -9.89
N GLU A 210 21.55 -12.74 -9.63
CA GLU A 210 22.26 -12.63 -8.35
C GLU A 210 21.33 -12.33 -7.20
N ALA A 211 20.32 -11.46 -7.43
CA ALA A 211 19.28 -11.18 -6.44
C ALA A 211 18.46 -12.44 -6.11
N LYS A 212 18.07 -13.20 -7.11
CA LYS A 212 17.33 -14.45 -6.93
C LYS A 212 18.14 -15.47 -6.14
N LYS A 213 19.45 -15.65 -6.44
CA LYS A 213 20.38 -16.51 -5.70
C LYS A 213 20.57 -16.05 -4.25
N LEU A 214 20.50 -14.75 -3.99
CA LEU A 214 20.60 -14.21 -2.64
C LEU A 214 19.32 -14.47 -1.85
N ILE A 215 18.15 -14.15 -2.42
CA ILE A 215 16.83 -14.31 -1.76
C ILE A 215 16.60 -15.78 -1.37
N GLN A 216 16.90 -16.72 -2.24
CA GLN A 216 16.69 -18.15 -1.96
C GLN A 216 17.52 -18.71 -0.78
N GLN A 217 18.51 -17.96 -0.28
CA GLN A 217 19.26 -18.34 0.92
C GLN A 217 18.48 -18.16 2.21
N TYR A 218 17.38 -17.37 2.17
CA TYR A 218 16.51 -17.09 3.30
C TYR A 218 15.27 -17.98 3.25
N ASP A 219 14.67 -18.22 4.41
CA ASP A 219 13.50 -19.09 4.56
C ASP A 219 12.23 -18.28 4.80
N PHE A 220 12.39 -17.20 5.56
CA PHE A 220 11.30 -16.34 5.98
C PHE A 220 11.52 -14.90 5.48
N MET A 221 10.46 -14.27 4.99
CA MET A 221 10.42 -12.83 4.83
C MET A 221 9.71 -12.23 6.03
N ILE A 222 10.38 -11.33 6.74
CA ILE A 222 9.84 -10.71 7.95
C ILE A 222 9.53 -9.22 7.73
N THR A 223 8.32 -8.78 8.10
CA THR A 223 7.96 -7.35 8.18
C THR A 223 7.10 -7.10 9.41
N LEU A 224 7.42 -6.07 10.16
CA LEU A 224 6.84 -5.80 11.48
C LEU A 224 6.19 -4.41 11.51
N GLY A 225 5.64 -3.98 10.38
CA GLY A 225 5.00 -2.67 10.23
C GLY A 225 3.88 -2.46 11.25
N SER A 226 3.84 -1.27 11.87
CA SER A 226 2.77 -0.86 12.76
C SER A 226 1.63 -0.15 12.03
N ALA A 227 1.91 0.39 10.83
CA ALA A 227 0.95 1.11 10.00
C ALA A 227 1.32 0.97 8.51
N ASP A 228 1.58 -0.24 8.07
CA ASP A 228 1.98 -0.57 6.70
C ASP A 228 0.85 -1.37 6.05
N ALA A 229 -0.09 -0.65 5.49
CA ALA A 229 -1.27 -1.25 4.90
C ALA A 229 -0.92 -2.12 3.68
N ASN A 230 -1.16 -3.40 3.79
CA ASN A 230 -1.08 -4.39 2.71
C ASN A 230 0.23 -4.33 1.90
N PRO A 231 1.43 -4.47 2.54
CA PRO A 231 2.71 -4.33 1.86
C PRO A 231 2.92 -5.42 0.79
N THR A 232 3.19 -5.02 -0.44
CA THR A 232 3.40 -5.93 -1.58
C THR A 232 4.58 -6.87 -1.39
N THR A 233 5.58 -6.49 -0.60
CA THR A 233 6.75 -7.34 -0.31
C THR A 233 6.38 -8.69 0.32
N ILE A 234 5.23 -8.79 1.00
CA ILE A 234 4.69 -10.06 1.51
C ILE A 234 4.26 -10.94 0.34
N LEU A 235 3.50 -10.39 -0.60
CA LEU A 235 3.03 -11.10 -1.78
C LEU A 235 4.19 -11.52 -2.70
N GLU A 236 5.16 -10.64 -2.85
CA GLU A 236 6.40 -10.90 -3.60
C GLU A 236 7.19 -12.06 -2.97
N ALA A 237 7.30 -12.09 -1.64
CA ALA A 237 7.96 -13.17 -0.91
C ALA A 237 7.24 -14.50 -1.05
N MET A 238 5.90 -14.51 -0.98
CA MET A 238 5.09 -15.70 -1.24
C MET A 238 5.33 -16.24 -2.64
N ALA A 239 5.37 -15.37 -3.66
CA ALA A 239 5.64 -15.75 -5.04
C ALA A 239 7.04 -16.35 -5.21
N TRP A 240 8.07 -15.82 -4.55
CA TRP A 240 9.42 -16.41 -4.52
C TRP A 240 9.49 -17.73 -3.76
N GLY A 241 8.48 -18.07 -2.96
CA GLY A 241 8.40 -19.25 -2.13
C GLY A 241 8.98 -19.10 -0.72
N LEU A 242 9.24 -17.87 -0.26
CA LEU A 242 9.55 -17.62 1.15
C LEU A 242 8.26 -17.69 2.00
N ILE A 243 8.40 -18.06 3.25
CA ILE A 243 7.28 -18.02 4.20
C ILE A 243 7.19 -16.63 4.81
N PRO A 244 6.07 -15.90 4.65
CA PRO A 244 5.92 -14.59 5.23
C PRO A 244 5.67 -14.64 6.74
N VAL A 245 6.35 -13.76 7.46
CA VAL A 245 6.22 -13.51 8.89
C VAL A 245 5.93 -12.02 9.05
N CYS A 246 4.75 -11.65 9.50
CA CYS A 246 4.37 -10.24 9.55
C CYS A 246 3.52 -9.89 10.76
N SER A 247 3.50 -8.61 11.11
CA SER A 247 2.56 -8.11 12.10
C SER A 247 1.12 -8.23 11.59
N VAL A 248 0.16 -8.38 12.48
CA VAL A 248 -1.27 -8.35 12.13
C VAL A 248 -1.67 -7.02 11.48
N GLN A 249 -1.00 -5.92 11.84
CA GLN A 249 -1.17 -4.59 11.27
C GLN A 249 -0.74 -4.49 9.80
N SER A 250 -0.02 -5.49 9.28
CA SER A 250 0.27 -5.61 7.85
C SER A 250 -0.95 -6.01 7.01
N GLY A 251 -2.06 -6.44 7.65
CA GLY A 251 -3.33 -6.66 6.96
C GLY A 251 -3.52 -8.06 6.36
N TYR A 252 -2.63 -9.01 6.64
CA TYR A 252 -2.69 -10.38 6.12
C TYR A 252 -3.14 -11.38 7.20
N GLU A 253 -3.96 -10.96 8.16
CA GLU A 253 -4.53 -11.88 9.14
C GLU A 253 -5.60 -12.78 8.49
N GLY A 254 -5.73 -14.00 9.04
CA GLY A 254 -6.74 -14.96 8.58
C GLY A 254 -6.22 -16.00 7.58
N PHE A 255 -5.00 -15.85 7.08
CA PHE A 255 -4.35 -16.84 6.24
C PHE A 255 -3.40 -17.70 7.07
N SER A 256 -3.68 -19.01 7.18
CA SER A 256 -2.96 -19.94 8.06
C SER A 256 -1.47 -20.11 7.71
N SER A 257 -1.11 -19.93 6.45
CA SER A 257 0.26 -20.04 5.93
C SER A 257 1.08 -18.75 6.08
N ILE A 258 0.44 -17.61 6.37
CA ILE A 258 1.09 -16.35 6.71
C ILE A 258 1.24 -16.29 8.23
N ARG A 259 2.46 -16.18 8.73
CA ARG A 259 2.76 -16.23 10.16
C ARG A 259 2.63 -14.85 10.77
N ASN A 260 1.53 -14.62 11.49
CA ASN A 260 1.29 -13.35 12.16
C ASN A 260 2.00 -13.29 13.51
N ILE A 261 2.65 -12.15 13.79
CA ILE A 261 3.38 -11.86 15.03
C ILE A 261 2.76 -10.62 15.70
N SER A 262 2.55 -10.70 17.01
CA SER A 262 2.23 -9.51 17.81
C SER A 262 3.47 -8.62 17.94
N ILE A 263 3.36 -7.34 17.59
CA ILE A 263 4.43 -6.36 17.80
C ILE A 263 4.33 -5.69 19.18
N ASP A 264 3.24 -5.88 19.89
CA ASP A 264 2.95 -5.28 21.19
C ASP A 264 3.47 -6.17 22.35
N CYS A 265 3.61 -7.48 22.12
CA CYS A 265 4.18 -8.43 23.06
C CYS A 265 5.49 -9.02 22.51
N MET A 266 6.62 -8.51 23.00
CA MET A 266 7.94 -8.93 22.54
C MET A 266 8.25 -10.39 22.85
N ASP A 267 7.80 -10.90 23.98
CA ASP A 267 8.12 -12.28 24.41
C ASP A 267 7.34 -13.31 23.58
N ASP A 268 6.08 -13.05 23.25
CA ASP A 268 5.29 -13.88 22.34
C ASP A 268 5.89 -13.87 20.93
N ALA A 269 6.33 -12.72 20.48
CA ALA A 269 6.96 -12.57 19.19
C ALA A 269 8.30 -13.34 19.12
N VAL A 270 9.13 -13.25 20.16
CA VAL A 270 10.38 -14.03 20.28
C VAL A 270 10.10 -15.53 20.34
N ALA A 271 9.06 -15.95 21.08
CA ALA A 271 8.64 -17.35 21.11
C ALA A 271 8.23 -17.86 19.73
N THR A 272 7.48 -17.04 18.97
CA THR A 272 7.08 -17.37 17.59
C THR A 272 8.30 -17.53 16.69
N ILE A 273 9.27 -16.62 16.72
CA ILE A 273 10.51 -16.72 15.91
C ILE A 273 11.31 -17.96 16.29
N LYS A 274 11.42 -18.30 17.58
CA LYS A 274 12.07 -19.53 18.05
C LYS A 274 11.34 -20.78 17.56
N HIS A 275 10.01 -20.77 17.61
CA HIS A 275 9.20 -21.88 17.09
C HIS A 275 9.47 -22.13 15.59
N LEU A 276 9.54 -21.07 14.79
CA LEU A 276 9.82 -21.15 13.35
C LEU A 276 11.19 -21.81 13.04
N GLN A 277 12.16 -21.73 13.95
CA GLN A 277 13.45 -22.42 13.83
C GLN A 277 13.32 -23.94 13.92
N SER A 278 12.26 -24.46 14.55
CA SER A 278 12.05 -25.90 14.79
C SER A 278 10.99 -26.54 13.85
N VAL A 279 10.32 -25.74 13.02
CA VAL A 279 9.28 -26.22 12.12
C VAL A 279 9.89 -27.20 11.09
N PRO A 280 9.33 -28.44 10.91
CA PRO A 280 9.77 -29.36 9.90
C PRO A 280 9.69 -28.79 8.48
N GLU A 281 10.57 -29.24 7.58
CA GLU A 281 10.59 -28.74 6.19
C GLU A 281 9.30 -29.08 5.46
N GLU A 282 8.70 -30.22 5.73
CA GLU A 282 7.43 -30.66 5.17
C GLU A 282 6.31 -29.65 5.47
N GLN A 283 6.26 -29.16 6.70
CA GLN A 283 5.28 -28.14 7.08
C GLN A 283 5.53 -26.79 6.39
N LEU A 284 6.79 -26.40 6.21
CA LEU A 284 7.13 -25.19 5.45
C LEU A 284 6.73 -25.34 3.98
N LYS A 285 6.87 -26.52 3.38
CA LYS A 285 6.42 -26.80 2.01
C LYS A 285 4.89 -26.77 1.87
N ILE A 286 4.16 -27.22 2.89
CA ILE A 286 2.70 -27.08 2.94
C ILE A 286 2.33 -25.59 2.93
N TRP A 287 2.88 -24.79 3.83
CA TRP A 287 2.62 -23.35 3.87
C TRP A 287 3.02 -22.64 2.57
N GLN A 288 4.11 -23.06 1.96
CA GLN A 288 4.58 -22.54 0.68
C GLN A 288 3.55 -22.78 -0.44
N GLN A 289 2.99 -23.99 -0.51
CA GLN A 289 1.96 -24.33 -1.50
C GLN A 289 0.65 -23.58 -1.21
N GLU A 290 0.24 -23.49 0.04
CA GLU A 290 -0.93 -22.69 0.45
C GLU A 290 -0.76 -21.22 0.07
N ASN A 291 0.43 -20.63 0.28
CA ASN A 291 0.73 -19.26 -0.12
C ASN A 291 0.60 -19.05 -1.63
N LEU A 292 1.04 -20.01 -2.45
CA LEU A 292 0.88 -19.91 -3.91
C LEU A 292 -0.59 -19.97 -4.32
N ASN A 293 -1.39 -20.83 -3.70
CA ASN A 293 -2.82 -20.91 -3.95
C ASN A 293 -3.54 -19.61 -3.55
N ILE A 294 -3.19 -19.05 -2.38
CA ILE A 294 -3.72 -17.78 -1.90
C ILE A 294 -3.39 -16.63 -2.86
N LEU A 295 -2.18 -16.59 -3.44
CA LEU A 295 -1.83 -15.60 -4.43
C LEU A 295 -2.74 -15.68 -5.68
N ASP A 296 -2.98 -16.89 -6.16
CA ASP A 296 -3.80 -17.12 -7.35
C ASP A 296 -5.28 -16.81 -7.10
N GLU A 297 -5.79 -17.10 -5.90
CA GLU A 297 -7.21 -16.94 -5.55
C GLU A 297 -7.54 -15.53 -5.04
N HIS A 298 -6.68 -14.92 -4.22
CA HIS A 298 -7.00 -13.72 -3.47
C HIS A 298 -6.18 -12.48 -3.87
N PHE A 299 -4.89 -12.63 -4.22
CA PHE A 299 -4.00 -11.50 -4.42
C PHE A 299 -3.57 -11.34 -5.88
N ASN A 300 -4.52 -11.49 -6.81
CA ASN A 300 -4.32 -11.33 -8.24
C ASN A 300 -4.96 -10.03 -8.78
N TRP A 301 -4.42 -9.53 -9.89
CA TRP A 301 -4.86 -8.27 -10.49
C TRP A 301 -6.26 -8.32 -11.08
N GLU A 302 -6.74 -9.48 -11.52
CA GLU A 302 -8.10 -9.63 -12.05
C GLU A 302 -9.13 -9.33 -10.97
N ARG A 303 -8.96 -9.93 -9.77
CA ARG A 303 -9.81 -9.67 -8.61
C ARG A 303 -9.76 -8.21 -8.18
N PHE A 304 -8.53 -7.63 -8.06
CA PHE A 304 -8.35 -6.23 -7.68
C PHE A 304 -9.08 -5.29 -8.65
N CYS A 305 -8.86 -5.47 -9.95
CA CYS A 305 -9.47 -4.62 -10.97
C CYS A 305 -10.98 -4.84 -11.06
N GLY A 306 -11.45 -6.08 -10.88
CA GLY A 306 -12.87 -6.41 -10.84
C GLY A 306 -13.60 -5.71 -9.69
N GLN A 307 -13.01 -5.65 -8.47
CA GLN A 307 -13.57 -4.89 -7.35
C GLN A 307 -13.66 -3.39 -7.67
N VAL A 308 -12.61 -2.83 -8.30
CA VAL A 308 -12.63 -1.42 -8.70
C VAL A 308 -13.72 -1.18 -9.76
N LEU A 309 -13.87 -2.06 -10.75
CA LEU A 309 -14.93 -1.95 -11.77
C LEU A 309 -16.32 -2.01 -11.12
N GLN A 310 -16.54 -2.94 -10.20
CA GLN A 310 -17.79 -3.06 -9.47
C GLN A 310 -18.18 -1.74 -8.78
N GLU A 311 -17.21 -1.06 -8.14
CA GLU A 311 -17.47 0.20 -7.46
C GLU A 311 -17.63 1.39 -8.42
N ILE A 312 -17.11 1.31 -9.63
CA ILE A 312 -17.39 2.27 -10.69
C ILE A 312 -18.85 2.14 -11.15
N GLU A 313 -19.32 0.92 -11.31
CA GLU A 313 -20.67 0.61 -11.83
C GLU A 313 -21.77 0.65 -10.77
N ASN A 314 -21.40 0.60 -9.50
CA ASN A 314 -22.34 0.67 -8.39
C ASN A 314 -23.07 2.01 -8.39
N GLU A 315 -24.37 2.00 -8.33
CA GLU A 315 -25.22 3.20 -8.33
C GLU A 315 -25.64 3.66 -6.93
N ASP A 316 -25.22 2.96 -5.88
CA ASP A 316 -25.55 3.31 -4.50
C ASP A 316 -25.00 4.70 -4.15
N ASN A 317 -25.89 5.53 -3.59
CA ASN A 317 -25.51 6.84 -3.06
C ASN A 317 -25.46 6.76 -1.52
N LEU A 318 -24.33 6.36 -1.00
CA LEU A 318 -24.12 6.18 0.43
C LEU A 318 -23.79 7.51 1.11
N GLN A 319 -24.39 7.72 2.27
CA GLN A 319 -24.12 8.89 3.09
C GLN A 319 -23.21 8.54 4.26
N LEU A 320 -22.33 9.48 4.64
CA LEU A 320 -21.56 9.35 5.86
C LEU A 320 -22.48 9.31 7.07
N ILE A 321 -22.10 8.54 8.09
CA ILE A 321 -22.77 8.59 9.40
C ILE A 321 -22.41 9.93 10.06
N GLU A 322 -23.35 10.50 10.79
CA GLU A 322 -23.07 11.70 11.56
C GLU A 322 -22.00 11.41 12.63
N THR A 323 -20.94 12.21 12.66
CA THR A 323 -19.88 12.06 13.64
C THR A 323 -20.21 12.78 14.95
N ASP A 324 -19.85 12.20 16.09
CA ASP A 324 -20.02 12.86 17.38
C ASP A 324 -19.10 14.10 17.51
N PHE A 325 -19.46 14.99 18.42
CA PHE A 325 -18.77 16.26 18.61
C PHE A 325 -17.28 16.08 18.93
N LYS A 326 -16.94 15.09 19.74
CA LYS A 326 -15.53 14.81 20.13
C LYS A 326 -14.68 14.40 18.93
N ASN A 327 -15.19 13.49 18.11
CA ASN A 327 -14.50 13.06 16.89
C ASN A 327 -14.43 14.21 15.87
N ARG A 328 -15.46 15.02 15.74
CA ARG A 328 -15.44 16.19 14.87
C ARG A 328 -14.35 17.17 15.27
N LEU A 329 -14.23 17.49 16.56
CA LEU A 329 -13.15 18.35 17.08
C LEU A 329 -11.79 17.73 16.88
N PHE A 330 -11.64 16.42 17.12
CA PHE A 330 -10.39 15.70 16.86
C PHE A 330 -9.97 15.79 15.40
N LEU A 331 -10.88 15.53 14.47
CA LEU A 331 -10.58 15.57 13.04
C LEU A 331 -10.21 16.97 12.57
N LEU A 332 -10.93 18.02 13.05
CA LEU A 332 -10.60 19.42 12.76
C LEU A 332 -9.21 19.79 13.31
N TYR A 333 -8.92 19.41 14.55
CA TYR A 333 -7.62 19.64 15.16
C TYR A 333 -6.51 18.86 14.46
N ALA A 334 -6.75 17.60 14.11
CA ALA A 334 -5.82 16.77 13.39
C ALA A 334 -5.58 17.27 11.96
N GLU A 335 -6.62 17.75 11.25
CA GLU A 335 -6.49 18.39 9.94
C GLU A 335 -5.65 19.68 10.03
N PHE A 336 -5.85 20.46 11.09
CA PHE A 336 -5.11 21.70 11.32
C PHE A 336 -3.66 21.44 11.73
N ARG A 337 -3.42 20.45 12.62
CA ARG A 337 -2.08 20.01 13.05
C ARG A 337 -1.44 18.97 12.15
N SER A 338 -2.25 18.32 11.35
CA SER A 338 -1.66 17.43 10.36
C SER A 338 -0.48 18.22 9.81
N PRO A 339 0.72 17.64 9.71
CA PRO A 339 1.75 18.24 8.91
C PRO A 339 1.27 18.20 7.46
N SER A 340 0.10 18.81 7.29
CA SER A 340 -0.41 19.15 6.00
C SER A 340 0.79 19.79 5.39
N PHE A 341 1.23 19.22 4.35
CA PHE A 341 2.45 19.44 3.59
C PHE A 341 2.81 20.94 3.39
N TRP A 342 1.87 21.83 3.63
CA TRP A 342 1.94 23.26 3.58
C TRP A 342 2.72 23.95 4.68
N LEU A 343 2.59 23.48 5.91
CA LEU A 343 3.15 24.13 7.08
C LEU A 343 4.63 23.80 7.28
N ARG A 344 5.21 22.92 6.43
CA ARG A 344 6.65 22.73 6.39
C ARG A 344 7.22 23.63 5.29
N PRO A 345 8.04 24.63 5.62
CA PRO A 345 8.66 25.53 4.63
C PRO A 345 9.36 24.80 3.48
N SER A 346 9.97 23.64 3.78
CA SER A 346 10.61 22.77 2.78
C SER A 346 9.63 22.18 1.76
N ASN A 347 8.40 21.89 2.15
CA ASN A 347 7.39 21.33 1.27
C ASN A 347 6.70 22.41 0.44
N PHE A 348 6.49 23.57 1.02
CA PHE A 348 6.03 24.77 0.32
C PHE A 348 7.05 25.21 -0.75
N TYR A 349 8.33 25.26 -0.39
CA TYR A 349 9.42 25.55 -1.32
C TYR A 349 9.50 24.52 -2.46
N ARG A 350 9.43 23.24 -2.14
CA ARG A 350 9.42 22.13 -3.12
C ARG A 350 8.20 22.21 -4.04
N TYR A 351 7.05 22.60 -3.51
CA TYR A 351 5.82 22.82 -4.25
C TYR A 351 5.99 23.99 -5.26
N ILE A 352 6.43 25.16 -4.79
CA ILE A 352 6.67 26.33 -5.65
C ILE A 352 7.70 26.00 -6.74
N THR A 353 8.84 25.42 -6.38
CA THR A 353 9.92 25.11 -7.34
C THR A 353 9.50 24.06 -8.37
N THR A 354 8.68 23.06 -8.00
CA THR A 354 8.16 22.06 -8.94
C THR A 354 7.17 22.69 -9.92
N ASN A 355 6.30 23.57 -9.45
CA ASN A 355 5.32 24.24 -10.31
C ASN A 355 5.97 25.30 -11.20
N ILE A 356 6.94 26.06 -10.69
CA ILE A 356 7.74 26.98 -11.51
C ILE A 356 8.45 26.20 -12.61
N LYS A 357 9.11 25.09 -12.31
CA LYS A 357 9.75 24.21 -13.32
C LYS A 357 8.75 23.69 -14.35
N TYR A 358 7.53 23.35 -13.93
CA TYR A 358 6.46 22.90 -14.83
C TYR A 358 5.99 24.02 -15.76
N ILE A 359 5.80 25.23 -15.23
CA ILE A 359 5.41 26.42 -16.00
C ILE A 359 6.50 26.78 -17.02
N PHE A 360 7.76 26.81 -16.60
CA PHE A 360 8.89 27.09 -17.51
C PHE A 360 9.04 26.02 -18.60
N ARG A 361 8.84 24.73 -18.28
CA ARG A 361 8.83 23.67 -19.31
C ARG A 361 7.71 23.84 -20.32
N LYS A 362 6.52 24.29 -19.90
CA LYS A 362 5.40 24.57 -20.81
C LYS A 362 5.66 25.75 -21.72
N ILE A 363 6.28 26.81 -21.20
CA ILE A 363 6.63 28.02 -21.96
C ILE A 363 7.71 27.66 -23.00
N SER A 364 8.78 26.96 -22.60
CA SER A 364 9.86 26.57 -23.51
C SER A 364 9.45 25.54 -24.59
N PHE A 365 8.34 24.80 -24.40
CA PHE A 365 7.78 23.92 -25.45
C PHE A 365 6.86 24.67 -26.44
N HIS A 366 6.37 25.86 -26.09
CA HIS A 366 5.60 26.69 -27.04
C HIS A 366 6.51 27.45 -27.98
N ASP A 367 7.66 27.94 -27.48
CA ASP A 367 8.63 28.67 -28.30
C ASP A 367 9.43 27.77 -29.27
N ALA A 368 9.39 26.46 -29.09
CA ALA A 368 10.03 25.50 -30.00
C ALA A 368 9.12 24.97 -31.12
N LYS A 369 7.87 25.49 -31.21
CA LYS A 369 6.87 25.12 -32.24
C LYS A 369 6.33 26.32 -33.01
N SER A 370 6.92 27.52 -32.84
CA SER A 370 6.65 28.71 -33.67
C SER A 370 7.71 28.89 -34.75
#